data_2576001a890b4aaf693bddb0dce8873e
#
_entry.id   2576001a890b4aaf693bddb0dce8873e
#
_cell.length_a   1.000
_cell.length_b   1.000
_cell.length_c   1.000
_cell.angle_alpha   90.00
_cell.angle_beta   90.00
_cell.angle_gamma   90.00
#
_symmetry.space_group_name_H-M   'P 1'
#
loop_
_entity.id
_entity.type
_entity.pdbx_description
1 polymer ?
#
loop_
_entity_poly.entity_id
_entity_poly.type
_entity_poly.pdbx_seq_one_letter_code
_entity_poly.pdbx_strand_id
1 'polypeptide(L)'
;YINYLIQKNIKSEFVLIFHNNPLNLGGSKTVSEREELIKNCKKLIFVSNWVKEKFFEGIDKKEPAKCIVIYPSINPIKKFPKKKKIIAFVGKLNRSKGFHIFGSSIIKILNKYSDWHSIVIGDEPREKYNFNHKNLHYKGWLSHKKTMDLYNQASISVVPSFWEEPFGRTAME
;
A
#
# COMPACT_ATOMS: atom_id res chain seq x y z
N TYR A 1 -12.32 17.59 6.64
CA TYR A 1 -11.37 18.72 6.62
C TYR A 1 -11.55 19.59 5.37
N ILE A 2 -11.58 19.02 4.15
CA ILE A 2 -11.75 19.78 2.91
C ILE A 2 -13.08 20.53 2.88
N ASN A 3 -14.19 19.89 3.23
CA ASN A 3 -15.50 20.54 3.29
C ASN A 3 -15.49 21.73 4.27
N TYR A 4 -14.73 21.63 5.36
CA TYR A 4 -14.53 22.75 6.28
C TYR A 4 -13.77 23.91 5.62
N LEU A 5 -12.72 23.62 4.84
CA LEU A 5 -11.95 24.65 4.12
C LEU A 5 -12.81 25.35 3.05
N ILE A 6 -13.62 24.56 2.34
CA ILE A 6 -14.57 25.06 1.32
C ILE A 6 -15.59 26.00 1.98
N GLN A 7 -16.18 25.60 3.10
CA GLN A 7 -17.16 26.41 3.86
C GLN A 7 -16.57 27.72 4.40
N LYS A 8 -15.26 27.76 4.67
CA LYS A 8 -14.55 28.96 5.12
C LYS A 8 -14.20 29.94 4.01
N ASN A 9 -14.69 29.73 2.79
CA ASN A 9 -14.43 30.62 1.63
C ASN A 9 -12.94 30.92 1.40
N ILE A 10 -12.08 29.94 1.65
CA ILE A 10 -10.64 30.11 1.42
C ILE A 10 -10.42 30.25 -0.09
N LYS A 11 -9.93 31.41 -0.52
CA LYS A 11 -9.61 31.73 -1.92
C LYS A 11 -8.35 30.97 -2.39
N SER A 12 -8.34 29.64 -2.28
CA SER A 12 -7.22 28.81 -2.71
C SER A 12 -7.72 27.72 -3.65
N GLU A 13 -6.90 27.36 -4.62
CA GLU A 13 -7.19 26.23 -5.50
C GLU A 13 -6.82 24.91 -4.80
N PHE A 14 -7.79 24.01 -4.65
CA PHE A 14 -7.57 22.73 -4.03
C PHE A 14 -7.18 21.66 -5.06
N VAL A 15 -6.07 20.99 -4.80
CA VAL A 15 -5.68 19.74 -5.47
C VAL A 15 -5.73 18.61 -4.45
N LEU A 16 -6.51 17.59 -4.72
CA LEU A 16 -6.68 16.46 -3.80
C LEU A 16 -6.13 15.19 -4.43
N ILE A 17 -5.35 14.44 -3.64
CA ILE A 17 -4.76 13.16 -4.06
C ILE A 17 -5.37 12.03 -3.23
N PHE A 18 -5.98 11.07 -3.92
CA PHE A 18 -6.54 9.87 -3.29
C PHE A 18 -5.52 8.73 -3.30
N HIS A 19 -5.04 8.39 -2.10
CA HIS A 19 -4.13 7.27 -1.86
C HIS A 19 -4.83 6.00 -1.39
N ASN A 20 -6.11 6.10 -0.99
CA ASN A 20 -6.91 5.00 -0.46
C ASN A 20 -8.26 4.93 -1.18
N ASN A 21 -9.04 3.88 -0.90
CA ASN A 21 -10.40 3.75 -1.41
C ASN A 21 -11.26 4.95 -0.94
N PRO A 22 -11.77 5.78 -1.86
CA PRO A 22 -12.56 6.96 -1.51
C PRO A 22 -13.83 6.63 -0.73
N LEU A 23 -14.42 5.44 -0.96
CA LEU A 23 -15.66 5.00 -0.31
C LEU A 23 -15.47 4.72 1.19
N ASN A 24 -14.22 4.59 1.64
CA ASN A 24 -13.87 4.37 3.04
C ASN A 24 -13.39 5.63 3.76
N LEU A 25 -13.37 6.78 3.07
CA LEU A 25 -12.84 8.04 3.58
C LEU A 25 -13.97 9.04 3.89
N GLY A 26 -13.99 9.63 5.08
CA GLY A 26 -14.89 10.74 5.40
C GLY A 26 -14.67 11.92 4.45
N GLY A 27 -15.76 12.45 3.90
CA GLY A 27 -15.73 13.52 2.89
C GLY A 27 -15.66 13.06 1.44
N SER A 28 -15.65 11.73 1.20
CA SER A 28 -15.79 11.16 -0.14
C SER A 28 -16.58 9.84 -0.16
N LYS A 29 -17.19 9.47 0.96
CA LYS A 29 -17.89 8.20 1.11
C LYS A 29 -19.18 8.15 0.30
N THR A 30 -19.94 9.22 0.28
CA THR A 30 -21.22 9.32 -0.44
C THR A 30 -21.04 9.91 -1.84
N VAL A 31 -22.00 9.66 -2.74
CA VAL A 31 -22.02 10.26 -4.08
C VAL A 31 -22.01 11.78 -3.98
N SER A 32 -22.87 12.36 -3.12
CA SER A 32 -22.95 13.81 -2.92
C SER A 32 -21.63 14.44 -2.48
N GLU A 33 -20.93 13.81 -1.52
CA GLU A 33 -19.59 14.29 -1.09
C GLU A 33 -18.59 14.30 -2.25
N ARG A 34 -18.59 13.25 -3.08
CA ARG A 34 -17.69 13.14 -4.23
C ARG A 34 -18.04 14.16 -5.33
N GLU A 35 -19.32 14.38 -5.60
CA GLU A 35 -19.77 15.44 -6.54
C GLU A 35 -19.37 16.82 -6.04
N GLU A 36 -19.44 17.08 -4.74
CA GLU A 36 -18.98 18.32 -4.14
C GLU A 36 -17.47 18.51 -4.31
N LEU A 37 -16.68 17.45 -4.14
CA LEU A 37 -15.24 17.47 -4.42
C LEU A 37 -14.95 17.74 -5.90
N ILE A 38 -15.70 17.11 -6.81
CA ILE A 38 -15.60 17.39 -8.24
C ILE A 38 -15.89 18.87 -8.51
N LYS A 39 -16.89 19.45 -7.89
CA LYS A 39 -17.25 20.87 -8.08
C LYS A 39 -16.14 21.81 -7.60
N ASN A 40 -15.61 21.57 -6.42
CA ASN A 40 -14.79 22.54 -5.66
C ASN A 40 -13.27 22.35 -5.83
N CYS A 41 -12.79 21.18 -6.26
CA CYS A 41 -11.37 20.97 -6.47
C CYS A 41 -10.94 21.36 -7.89
N LYS A 42 -9.78 21.99 -8.01
CA LYS A 42 -9.14 22.27 -9.30
C LYS A 42 -8.69 21.00 -10.00
N LYS A 43 -8.13 20.05 -9.23
CA LYS A 43 -7.73 18.71 -9.70
C LYS A 43 -8.03 17.66 -8.65
N LEU A 44 -8.43 16.48 -9.13
CA LEU A 44 -8.51 15.24 -8.36
C LEU A 44 -7.52 14.25 -8.97
N ILE A 45 -6.57 13.80 -8.17
CA ILE A 45 -5.51 12.89 -8.59
C ILE A 45 -5.75 11.56 -7.89
N PHE A 46 -5.72 10.48 -8.66
CA PHE A 46 -5.89 9.12 -8.17
C PHE A 46 -4.61 8.32 -8.39
N VAL A 47 -4.20 7.54 -7.39
CA VAL A 47 -2.95 6.75 -7.47
C VAL A 47 -3.08 5.52 -8.37
N SER A 48 -4.29 5.18 -8.81
CA SER A 48 -4.55 4.09 -9.78
C SER A 48 -5.90 4.26 -10.46
N ASN A 49 -6.12 3.56 -11.57
CA ASN A 49 -7.43 3.45 -12.20
C ASN A 49 -8.47 2.87 -11.25
N TRP A 50 -8.11 1.85 -10.47
CA TRP A 50 -9.00 1.26 -9.48
C TRP A 50 -9.50 2.29 -8.46
N VAL A 51 -8.62 3.15 -7.91
CA VAL A 51 -9.03 4.22 -6.98
C VAL A 51 -9.95 5.22 -7.67
N LYS A 52 -9.69 5.55 -8.94
CA LYS A 52 -10.53 6.43 -9.74
C LYS A 52 -11.90 5.81 -10.00
N GLU A 53 -11.97 4.54 -10.40
CA GLU A 53 -13.22 3.79 -10.60
C GLU A 53 -14.05 3.77 -9.32
N LYS A 54 -13.42 3.49 -8.16
CA LYS A 54 -14.08 3.56 -6.85
C LYS A 54 -14.62 4.96 -6.52
N PHE A 55 -13.91 6.00 -6.92
CA PHE A 55 -14.40 7.37 -6.73
C PHE A 55 -15.65 7.67 -7.57
N PHE A 56 -15.73 7.15 -8.79
CA PHE A 56 -16.87 7.36 -9.69
C PHE A 56 -18.03 6.36 -9.50
N GLU A 57 -17.88 5.37 -8.62
CA GLU A 57 -18.91 4.39 -8.33
C GLU A 57 -20.22 5.08 -7.89
N GLY A 58 -21.30 4.90 -8.67
CA GLY A 58 -22.60 5.53 -8.45
C GLY A 58 -22.72 6.99 -8.92
N ILE A 59 -21.70 7.56 -9.57
CA ILE A 59 -21.78 8.88 -10.20
C ILE A 59 -22.11 8.68 -11.69
N ASP A 60 -23.34 9.00 -12.06
CA ASP A 60 -23.82 8.91 -13.45
C ASP A 60 -23.55 10.20 -14.25
N LYS A 61 -22.28 10.55 -14.38
CA LYS A 61 -21.80 11.72 -15.13
C LYS A 61 -20.48 11.40 -15.83
N LYS A 62 -20.26 12.05 -16.99
CA LYS A 62 -18.99 11.95 -17.69
C LYS A 62 -17.84 12.46 -16.81
N GLU A 63 -16.76 11.70 -16.75
CA GLU A 63 -15.57 12.07 -15.99
C GLU A 63 -15.00 13.41 -16.46
N PRO A 64 -14.84 14.40 -15.55
CA PRO A 64 -14.22 15.67 -15.92
C PRO A 64 -12.71 15.51 -16.19
N ALA A 65 -12.18 16.29 -17.15
CA ALA A 65 -10.75 16.27 -17.51
C ALA A 65 -9.79 16.61 -16.34
N LYS A 66 -10.30 17.20 -15.27
CA LYS A 66 -9.54 17.47 -14.04
C LYS A 66 -9.33 16.26 -13.13
N CYS A 67 -9.99 15.13 -13.42
CA CYS A 67 -9.86 13.87 -12.70
C CYS A 67 -8.84 12.99 -13.42
N ILE A 68 -7.61 12.93 -12.89
CA ILE A 68 -6.48 12.29 -13.55
C ILE A 68 -5.88 11.17 -12.70
N VAL A 69 -5.32 10.15 -13.35
CA VAL A 69 -4.53 9.11 -12.69
C VAL A 69 -3.05 9.45 -12.80
N ILE A 70 -2.35 9.45 -11.67
CA ILE A 70 -0.89 9.55 -11.60
C ILE A 70 -0.40 8.41 -10.73
N TYR A 71 0.18 7.40 -11.36
CA TYR A 71 0.73 6.25 -10.65
C TYR A 71 1.93 6.65 -9.80
N PRO A 72 2.03 6.20 -8.55
CA PRO A 72 3.27 6.29 -7.79
C PRO A 72 4.40 5.61 -8.55
N SER A 73 5.60 6.16 -8.43
CA SER A 73 6.79 5.59 -9.04
C SER A 73 7.81 5.20 -7.97
N ILE A 74 8.71 4.31 -8.34
CA ILE A 74 9.89 3.97 -7.58
C ILE A 74 11.14 4.34 -8.40
N ASN A 75 12.23 4.62 -7.72
CA ASN A 75 13.50 4.82 -8.41
C ASN A 75 13.97 3.49 -9.01
N PRO A 76 14.32 3.44 -10.29
CA PRO A 76 14.80 2.20 -10.91
C PRO A 76 16.10 1.75 -10.24
N ILE A 77 16.20 0.45 -10.00
CA ILE A 77 17.42 -0.16 -9.48
C ILE A 77 18.43 -0.24 -10.61
N LYS A 78 19.52 0.51 -10.52
CA LYS A 78 20.57 0.55 -11.53
C LYS A 78 21.40 -0.75 -11.59
N LYS A 79 21.57 -1.43 -10.45
CA LYS A 79 22.35 -2.66 -10.34
C LYS A 79 21.69 -3.59 -9.32
N PHE A 80 21.23 -4.75 -9.78
CA PHE A 80 20.65 -5.75 -8.90
C PHE A 80 21.75 -6.48 -8.12
N PRO A 81 21.65 -6.60 -6.79
CA PRO A 81 22.57 -7.42 -6.02
C PRO A 81 22.34 -8.91 -6.34
N LYS A 82 23.36 -9.73 -6.07
CA LYS A 82 23.21 -11.19 -6.16
C LYS A 82 22.10 -11.65 -5.24
N LYS A 83 21.11 -12.35 -5.80
CA LYS A 83 19.98 -12.91 -5.04
C LYS A 83 20.43 -14.03 -4.13
N LYS A 84 19.84 -14.07 -2.95
CA LYS A 84 20.05 -15.10 -1.93
C LYS A 84 18.78 -15.97 -1.79
N LYS A 85 18.88 -17.15 -1.25
CA LYS A 85 17.73 -18.00 -0.90
C LYS A 85 16.94 -17.38 0.29
N ILE A 86 16.34 -16.24 0.04
CA ILE A 86 15.58 -15.48 1.02
C ILE A 86 14.17 -15.23 0.49
N ILE A 87 13.18 -15.54 1.33
CA ILE A 87 11.77 -15.18 1.14
C ILE A 87 11.48 -13.99 2.04
N ALA A 88 11.04 -12.87 1.47
CA ALA A 88 10.82 -11.63 2.20
C ALA A 88 9.33 -11.28 2.33
N PHE A 89 8.96 -10.81 3.52
CA PHE A 89 7.72 -10.08 3.79
C PHE A 89 8.08 -8.67 4.25
N VAL A 90 7.48 -7.65 3.62
CA VAL A 90 7.68 -6.24 3.98
C VAL A 90 6.31 -5.57 4.15
N GLY A 91 6.03 -5.06 5.35
CA GLY A 91 4.76 -4.37 5.64
C GLY A 91 4.36 -4.45 7.10
N LYS A 92 3.19 -3.92 7.41
CA LYS A 92 2.61 -4.06 8.77
C LYS A 92 2.34 -5.52 9.08
N LEU A 93 2.70 -5.96 10.29
CA LEU A 93 2.53 -7.35 10.73
C LEU A 93 1.09 -7.59 11.21
N ASN A 94 0.10 -7.37 10.34
CA ASN A 94 -1.30 -7.47 10.67
C ASN A 94 -2.10 -8.34 9.70
N ARG A 95 -3.36 -8.60 10.07
CA ARG A 95 -4.27 -9.43 9.28
C ARG A 95 -4.54 -8.84 7.89
N SER A 96 -4.72 -7.52 7.79
CA SER A 96 -5.01 -6.88 6.51
C SER A 96 -3.87 -7.02 5.49
N LYS A 97 -2.62 -7.07 5.94
CA LYS A 97 -1.45 -7.35 5.10
C LYS A 97 -1.17 -8.85 4.92
N GLY A 98 -2.02 -9.71 5.47
CA GLY A 98 -1.91 -11.15 5.30
C GLY A 98 -0.76 -11.80 6.09
N PHE A 99 -0.23 -11.12 7.12
CA PHE A 99 0.93 -11.63 7.87
C PHE A 99 0.66 -12.98 8.54
N HIS A 100 -0.58 -13.24 8.98
CA HIS A 100 -0.99 -14.53 9.56
C HIS A 100 -0.85 -15.69 8.56
N ILE A 101 -1.18 -15.48 7.27
CA ILE A 101 -1.00 -16.50 6.22
C ILE A 101 0.47 -16.65 5.89
N PHE A 102 1.19 -15.53 5.72
CA PHE A 102 2.62 -15.58 5.50
C PHE A 102 3.32 -16.41 6.60
N GLY A 103 3.06 -16.08 7.87
CA GLY A 103 3.70 -16.73 9.01
C GLY A 103 3.44 -18.23 9.07
N SER A 104 2.18 -18.67 8.91
CA SER A 104 1.84 -20.11 8.90
C SER A 104 2.43 -20.86 7.72
N SER A 105 2.52 -20.22 6.55
CA SER A 105 3.08 -20.83 5.34
C SER A 105 4.59 -20.89 5.37
N ILE A 106 5.25 -19.81 5.84
CA ILE A 106 6.71 -19.74 5.83
C ILE A 106 7.34 -20.79 6.75
N ILE A 107 6.73 -21.11 7.89
CA ILE A 107 7.21 -22.16 8.77
C ILE A 107 7.26 -23.51 8.03
N LYS A 108 6.19 -23.86 7.30
CA LYS A 108 6.12 -25.09 6.51
C LYS A 108 7.20 -25.13 5.43
N ILE A 109 7.43 -24.01 4.76
CA ILE A 109 8.44 -23.88 3.70
C ILE A 109 9.85 -24.04 4.28
N LEU A 110 10.17 -23.36 5.37
CA LEU A 110 11.49 -23.43 5.99
C LEU A 110 11.79 -24.80 6.61
N ASN A 111 10.78 -25.54 7.09
CA ASN A 111 10.94 -26.93 7.51
C ASN A 111 11.27 -27.85 6.34
N LYS A 112 10.70 -27.60 5.15
CA LYS A 112 10.94 -28.42 3.96
C LYS A 112 12.25 -28.06 3.25
N TYR A 113 12.61 -26.79 3.24
CA TYR A 113 13.78 -26.23 2.54
C TYR A 113 14.73 -25.56 3.54
N SER A 114 15.53 -26.37 4.21
CA SER A 114 16.37 -25.94 5.34
C SER A 114 17.51 -24.97 4.98
N ASP A 115 17.83 -24.83 3.70
CA ASP A 115 18.82 -23.90 3.16
C ASP A 115 18.22 -22.54 2.76
N TRP A 116 16.91 -22.36 2.92
CA TRP A 116 16.23 -21.08 2.75
C TRP A 116 16.10 -20.34 4.07
N HIS A 117 16.10 -19.03 3.97
CA HIS A 117 15.84 -18.10 5.06
C HIS A 117 14.62 -17.24 4.76
N SER A 118 14.03 -16.68 5.79
CA SER A 118 12.98 -15.67 5.62
C SER A 118 13.33 -14.43 6.41
N ILE A 119 13.04 -13.26 5.83
CA ILE A 119 13.13 -11.98 6.51
C ILE A 119 11.75 -11.33 6.58
N VAL A 120 11.44 -10.78 7.74
CA VAL A 120 10.21 -10.02 8.02
C VAL A 120 10.61 -8.62 8.41
N ILE A 121 10.20 -7.64 7.62
CA ILE A 121 10.50 -6.21 7.83
C ILE A 121 9.20 -5.46 8.05
N GLY A 122 9.08 -4.81 9.19
CA GLY A 122 7.90 -4.08 9.62
C GLY A 122 7.54 -4.37 11.06
N ASP A 123 6.46 -3.76 11.52
CA ASP A 123 5.96 -3.90 12.88
C ASP A 123 4.45 -3.64 12.92
N GLU A 124 3.77 -4.10 13.97
CA GLU A 124 2.40 -3.77 14.31
C GLU A 124 2.13 -4.09 15.79
N PRO A 125 2.29 -3.13 16.68
CA PRO A 125 2.20 -3.38 18.13
C PRO A 125 0.79 -3.77 18.60
N ARG A 126 -0.25 -3.53 17.79
CA ARG A 126 -1.64 -3.85 18.11
C ARG A 126 -2.04 -5.30 17.84
N GLU A 127 -1.28 -5.98 16.98
CA GLU A 127 -1.51 -7.39 16.65
C GLU A 127 -0.26 -8.21 17.00
N LYS A 128 -0.43 -9.31 17.73
CA LYS A 128 0.69 -10.17 18.13
C LYS A 128 0.58 -11.51 17.43
N TYR A 129 1.64 -11.86 16.71
CA TYR A 129 1.81 -13.18 16.09
C TYR A 129 3.07 -13.84 16.64
N ASN A 130 2.98 -15.13 16.93
CA ASN A 130 4.10 -15.92 17.45
C ASN A 130 4.50 -16.99 16.42
N PHE A 131 5.14 -16.56 15.33
CA PHE A 131 5.75 -17.48 14.38
C PHE A 131 7.25 -17.53 14.66
N ASN A 132 7.77 -18.73 14.95
CA ASN A 132 9.16 -18.92 15.29
C ASN A 132 9.79 -20.07 14.48
N HIS A 133 10.97 -19.81 13.92
CA HIS A 133 11.79 -20.80 13.24
C HIS A 133 13.24 -20.30 13.19
N LYS A 134 14.25 -21.20 13.27
CA LYS A 134 15.67 -20.81 13.27
C LYS A 134 16.10 -19.97 12.06
N ASN A 135 15.44 -20.15 10.91
CA ASN A 135 15.70 -19.43 9.66
C ASN A 135 14.70 -18.30 9.39
N LEU A 136 13.83 -17.94 10.34
CA LEU A 136 12.90 -16.81 10.23
C LEU A 136 13.43 -15.63 11.05
N HIS A 137 13.72 -14.52 10.39
CA HIS A 137 14.39 -13.37 10.97
C HIS A 137 13.52 -12.13 10.95
N TYR A 138 13.09 -11.67 12.11
CA TYR A 138 12.39 -10.39 12.27
C TYR A 138 13.39 -9.26 12.33
N LYS A 139 13.22 -8.22 11.52
CA LYS A 139 14.07 -7.04 11.43
C LYS A 139 13.44 -5.80 12.07
N GLY A 140 12.16 -5.90 12.48
CA GLY A 140 11.43 -4.77 13.02
C GLY A 140 11.22 -3.65 11.98
N TRP A 141 10.98 -2.45 12.47
CA TRP A 141 10.82 -1.27 11.63
C TRP A 141 12.20 -0.76 11.18
N LEU A 142 12.39 -0.62 9.89
CA LEU A 142 13.63 -0.11 9.29
C LEU A 142 13.37 1.14 8.45
N SER A 143 14.40 1.97 8.25
CA SER A 143 14.33 3.04 7.25
C SER A 143 14.15 2.45 5.83
N HIS A 144 13.53 3.21 4.92
CA HIS A 144 13.28 2.76 3.55
C HIS A 144 14.57 2.24 2.88
N LYS A 145 15.68 2.98 3.00
CA LYS A 145 16.97 2.56 2.43
C LYS A 145 17.40 1.19 2.95
N LYS A 146 17.41 0.98 4.28
CA LYS A 146 17.80 -0.31 4.89
C LYS A 146 16.83 -1.43 4.49
N THR A 147 15.54 -1.11 4.37
CA THR A 147 14.53 -2.05 3.88
C THR A 147 14.87 -2.51 2.47
N MET A 148 15.13 -1.58 1.55
CA MET A 148 15.46 -1.89 0.16
C MET A 148 16.77 -2.66 0.03
N ASP A 149 17.79 -2.34 0.83
CA ASP A 149 19.07 -3.06 0.84
C ASP A 149 18.91 -4.55 1.19
N LEU A 150 17.98 -4.88 2.09
CA LEU A 150 17.66 -6.27 2.45
C LEU A 150 16.69 -6.91 1.44
N TYR A 151 15.63 -6.19 1.07
CA TYR A 151 14.57 -6.66 0.19
C TYR A 151 15.11 -7.05 -1.18
N ASN A 152 16.01 -6.25 -1.73
CA ASN A 152 16.64 -6.50 -3.02
C ASN A 152 17.53 -7.75 -3.05
N GLN A 153 17.97 -8.26 -1.89
CA GLN A 153 18.73 -9.51 -1.80
C GLN A 153 17.82 -10.75 -1.81
N ALA A 154 16.52 -10.58 -1.55
CA ALA A 154 15.58 -11.68 -1.54
C ALA A 154 15.32 -12.21 -2.95
N SER A 155 15.21 -13.54 -3.09
CA SER A 155 14.81 -14.18 -4.33
C SER A 155 13.31 -14.17 -4.54
N ILE A 156 12.54 -14.17 -3.45
CA ILE A 156 11.07 -14.22 -3.46
C ILE A 156 10.54 -13.12 -2.53
N SER A 157 9.62 -12.33 -3.04
CA SER A 157 8.82 -11.39 -2.27
C SER A 157 7.39 -11.90 -2.16
N VAL A 158 6.82 -11.85 -0.95
CA VAL A 158 5.46 -12.31 -0.71
C VAL A 158 4.61 -11.14 -0.22
N VAL A 159 3.56 -10.84 -0.97
CA VAL A 159 2.60 -9.75 -0.67
C VAL A 159 1.20 -10.36 -0.56
N PRO A 160 0.86 -11.00 0.57
CA PRO A 160 -0.37 -11.77 0.73
C PRO A 160 -1.53 -10.91 1.27
N SER A 161 -1.60 -9.64 0.89
CA SER A 161 -2.61 -8.68 1.40
C SER A 161 -4.03 -9.16 1.18
N PHE A 162 -4.86 -9.12 2.24
CA PHE A 162 -6.34 -9.21 2.16
C PHE A 162 -6.98 -7.86 1.91
N TRP A 163 -6.24 -6.81 2.13
CA TRP A 163 -6.65 -5.45 1.87
C TRP A 163 -6.63 -5.19 0.36
N GLU A 164 -7.67 -4.52 -0.14
CA GLU A 164 -7.67 -3.98 -1.50
C GLU A 164 -6.60 -2.90 -1.61
N GLU A 165 -5.42 -3.28 -2.06
CA GLU A 165 -4.29 -2.37 -2.20
C GLU A 165 -4.58 -1.33 -3.29
N PRO A 166 -4.68 -0.04 -2.96
CA PRO A 166 -4.98 0.99 -3.95
C PRO A 166 -3.94 1.07 -5.08
N PHE A 167 -2.69 0.69 -4.77
CA PHE A 167 -1.60 0.66 -5.73
C PHE A 167 -0.59 -0.47 -5.50
N GLY A 168 -0.30 -0.86 -4.24
CA GLY A 168 0.58 -1.98 -3.93
C GLY A 168 2.07 -1.68 -4.11
N ARG A 169 2.58 -0.58 -3.55
CA ARG A 169 3.99 -0.17 -3.67
C ARG A 169 5.00 -1.25 -3.33
N THR A 170 4.74 -2.06 -2.30
CA THR A 170 5.66 -3.14 -1.88
C THR A 170 5.93 -4.16 -3.01
N ALA A 171 4.95 -4.41 -3.86
CA ALA A 171 5.13 -5.31 -5.01
C ALA A 171 5.95 -4.68 -6.13
N MET A 172 6.02 -3.35 -6.22
CA MET A 172 6.85 -2.63 -7.20
C MET A 172 8.29 -2.50 -6.75
N GLU A 173 8.49 -2.30 -5.45
CA GLU A 173 9.81 -2.18 -4.83
C GLU A 173 10.58 -3.50 -4.85
#